data_4b706be1eb2caf8131a3204d9a1ecb8f
#
_entry.id   4b706be1eb2caf8131a3204d9a1ecb8f
#
_cell.length_a   1.000
_cell.length_b   1.000
_cell.length_c   1.000
_cell.angle_alpha   90.00
_cell.angle_beta   90.00
_cell.angle_gamma   90.00
#
_symmetry.space_group_name_H-M   'P 1'
#
loop_
_entity.id
_entity.type
_entity.pdbx_description
1 polymer ?
#
loop_
_entity_poly.entity_id
_entity_poly.type
_entity_poly.pdbx_seq_one_letter_code
_entity_poly.pdbx_strand_id
1 'polypeptide(L)'
;GKGGTFVRGRGALDGAGRVRVGDDVYVATLGVVLATGTSPALPPVEGLAAARPWTNRDVFKIRSLPSSLTIMGGGAIGLELAQALSRFGTKVTVIEAADRVLAPEEPESSALVARVLRAEGVTIITGQAAVGVRRDGQVAVELAAGPSVTSDEALVATVRMLQQDHG
;
A
#
# COMPACT_ATOMS: atom_id res chain seq x y z
N GLY A 1 -9.89 20.97 28.00
CA GLY A 1 -9.54 20.86 26.58
C GLY A 1 -8.76 22.08 26.13
N LYS A 2 -7.73 21.88 25.29
CA LYS A 2 -6.89 22.99 24.80
C LYS A 2 -7.51 23.70 23.58
N GLY A 3 -8.84 23.91 23.56
CA GLY A 3 -9.48 24.90 22.70
C GLY A 3 -9.44 24.68 21.19
N GLY A 4 -9.56 23.44 20.71
CA GLY A 4 -9.77 23.17 19.28
C GLY A 4 -11.24 23.27 18.91
N THR A 5 -11.57 23.86 17.75
CA THR A 5 -12.89 23.83 17.14
C THR A 5 -12.90 22.78 16.03
N PHE A 6 -13.86 21.86 16.08
CA PHE A 6 -14.07 20.88 15.03
C PHE A 6 -15.28 21.29 14.18
N VAL A 7 -15.04 21.48 12.88
CA VAL A 7 -16.08 21.82 11.90
C VAL A 7 -16.25 20.64 10.95
N ARG A 8 -17.45 20.09 10.87
CA ARG A 8 -17.75 18.99 9.97
C ARG A 8 -18.28 19.54 8.65
N GLY A 9 -17.61 19.22 7.56
CA GLY A 9 -18.00 19.64 6.22
C GLY A 9 -16.89 19.37 5.21
N ARG A 10 -17.15 19.67 3.94
CA ARG A 10 -16.16 19.61 2.88
C ARG A 10 -15.36 20.92 2.92
N GLY A 11 -14.06 20.82 3.26
CA GLY A 11 -13.14 21.95 3.23
C GLY A 11 -12.57 22.15 1.84
N ALA A 12 -12.52 23.37 1.35
CA ALA A 12 -11.85 23.77 0.12
C ALA A 12 -10.88 24.93 0.40
N LEU A 13 -9.71 24.92 -0.24
CA LEU A 13 -8.79 26.06 -0.17
C LEU A 13 -9.40 27.25 -0.93
N ASP A 14 -9.46 28.39 -0.27
CA ASP A 14 -10.08 29.63 -0.78
C ASP A 14 -9.06 30.80 -0.77
N GLY A 15 -7.89 30.53 -1.37
CA GLY A 15 -6.76 31.45 -1.37
C GLY A 15 -5.77 31.20 -0.22
N ALA A 16 -4.75 32.03 -0.14
CA ALA A 16 -3.67 31.88 0.84
C ALA A 16 -4.21 31.99 2.28
N GLY A 17 -3.98 30.95 3.08
CA GLY A 17 -4.38 30.90 4.48
C GLY A 17 -5.89 30.85 4.72
N ARG A 18 -6.71 30.54 3.72
CA ARG A 18 -8.18 30.53 3.79
C ARG A 18 -8.73 29.14 3.46
N VAL A 19 -9.68 28.68 4.27
CA VAL A 19 -10.40 27.43 4.04
C VAL A 19 -11.89 27.70 4.11
N ARG A 20 -12.62 27.32 3.07
CA ARG A 20 -14.09 27.42 3.04
C ARG A 20 -14.68 26.07 3.43
N VAL A 21 -15.71 26.11 4.26
CA VAL A 21 -16.54 24.96 4.61
C VAL A 21 -18.01 25.38 4.51
N GLY A 22 -18.73 24.92 3.48
CA GLY A 22 -20.05 25.47 3.14
C GLY A 22 -19.96 26.95 2.80
N ASP A 23 -20.75 27.78 3.47
CA ASP A 23 -20.77 29.25 3.28
C ASP A 23 -19.75 29.98 4.18
N ASP A 24 -19.16 29.29 5.14
CA ASP A 24 -18.21 29.87 6.10
C ASP A 24 -16.79 29.85 5.55
N VAL A 25 -16.04 30.94 5.79
CA VAL A 25 -14.62 31.06 5.47
C VAL A 25 -13.82 31.22 6.75
N TYR A 26 -12.88 30.29 6.95
CA TYR A 26 -11.94 30.28 8.07
C TYR A 26 -10.60 30.84 7.62
N VAL A 27 -10.07 31.80 8.35
CA VAL A 27 -8.79 32.44 8.06
C VAL A 27 -7.75 31.94 9.06
N ALA A 28 -6.67 31.33 8.58
CA ALA A 28 -5.58 30.87 9.40
C ALA A 28 -4.59 32.01 9.67
N THR A 29 -4.22 32.22 10.93
CA THR A 29 -3.25 33.24 11.34
C THR A 29 -1.78 32.78 11.21
N LEU A 30 -1.54 31.47 11.33
CA LEU A 30 -0.20 30.88 11.25
C LEU A 30 -0.01 30.02 10.02
N GLY A 31 -1.00 29.22 9.65
CA GLY A 31 -0.90 28.34 8.50
C GLY A 31 -2.05 27.34 8.43
N VAL A 32 -2.19 26.69 7.29
CA VAL A 32 -3.16 25.59 7.04
C VAL A 32 -2.39 24.29 6.91
N VAL A 33 -2.81 23.28 7.66
CA VAL A 33 -2.28 21.92 7.55
C VAL A 33 -3.26 21.07 6.75
N LEU A 34 -2.79 20.50 5.64
CA LEU A 34 -3.55 19.58 4.82
C LEU A 34 -3.30 18.16 5.30
N ALA A 35 -4.34 17.52 5.85
CA ALA A 35 -4.30 16.14 6.34
C ALA A 35 -5.44 15.30 5.71
N THR A 36 -5.60 15.42 4.39
CA THR A 36 -6.71 14.81 3.62
C THR A 36 -6.59 13.31 3.44
N GLY A 37 -5.49 12.72 3.90
CA GLY A 37 -5.23 11.30 3.76
C GLY A 37 -4.76 10.90 2.36
N THR A 38 -4.63 9.59 2.16
CA THR A 38 -4.20 8.98 0.90
C THR A 38 -5.11 7.82 0.54
N SER A 39 -5.22 7.52 -0.75
CA SER A 39 -5.86 6.30 -1.26
C SER A 39 -4.82 5.38 -1.88
N PRO A 40 -4.97 4.04 -1.72
CA PRO A 40 -4.18 3.09 -2.48
C PRO A 40 -4.41 3.33 -3.97
N ALA A 41 -3.34 3.38 -4.75
CA ALA A 41 -3.40 3.41 -6.20
C ALA A 41 -2.91 2.08 -6.76
N LEU A 42 -3.57 1.58 -7.78
CA LEU A 42 -3.08 0.44 -8.54
C LEU A 42 -2.04 0.95 -9.55
N PRO A 43 -0.83 0.36 -9.57
CA PRO A 43 0.14 0.68 -10.61
C PRO A 43 -0.38 0.22 -11.98
N PRO A 44 0.10 0.81 -13.07
CA PRO A 44 -0.33 0.47 -14.43
C PRO A 44 0.31 -0.85 -14.91
N VAL A 45 -0.01 -1.95 -14.22
CA VAL A 45 0.40 -3.31 -14.58
C VAL A 45 -0.72 -3.99 -15.35
N GLU A 46 -0.37 -4.65 -16.45
CA GLU A 46 -1.34 -5.32 -17.32
C GLU A 46 -2.17 -6.36 -16.52
N GLY A 47 -3.49 -6.32 -16.70
CA GLY A 47 -4.42 -7.24 -16.05
C GLY A 47 -4.65 -7.03 -14.55
N LEU A 48 -3.87 -6.17 -13.88
CA LEU A 48 -3.93 -5.98 -12.43
C LEU A 48 -5.32 -5.56 -11.94
N ALA A 49 -5.92 -4.56 -12.60
CA ALA A 49 -7.26 -4.08 -12.21
C ALA A 49 -8.34 -5.15 -12.42
N ALA A 50 -8.24 -5.93 -13.50
CA ALA A 50 -9.15 -7.04 -13.77
C ALA A 50 -8.99 -8.19 -12.77
N ALA A 51 -7.78 -8.41 -12.27
CA ALA A 51 -7.49 -9.41 -11.24
C ALA A 51 -8.03 -9.04 -9.85
N ARG A 52 -8.47 -7.79 -9.64
CA ARG A 52 -9.04 -7.29 -8.37
C ARG A 52 -8.18 -7.65 -7.16
N PRO A 53 -6.92 -7.24 -7.11
CA PRO A 53 -6.05 -7.54 -5.97
C PRO A 53 -6.57 -6.81 -4.72
N TRP A 54 -6.20 -7.31 -3.56
CA TRP A 54 -6.43 -6.59 -2.32
C TRP A 54 -5.56 -5.33 -2.24
N THR A 55 -6.05 -4.39 -1.47
CA THR A 55 -5.29 -3.25 -0.98
C THR A 55 -5.09 -3.39 0.54
N ASN A 56 -4.31 -2.50 1.14
CA ASN A 56 -4.17 -2.46 2.59
C ASN A 56 -5.50 -2.26 3.33
N ARG A 57 -6.53 -1.71 2.68
CA ARG A 57 -7.87 -1.53 3.27
C ARG A 57 -8.70 -2.82 3.26
N ASP A 58 -8.44 -3.70 2.31
CA ASP A 58 -9.22 -4.94 2.14
C ASP A 58 -8.78 -6.00 3.14
N VAL A 59 -7.49 -6.03 3.50
CA VAL A 59 -6.92 -6.97 4.49
C VAL A 59 -7.66 -6.92 5.83
N PHE A 60 -8.12 -5.75 6.24
CA PHE A 60 -8.87 -5.60 7.51
C PHE A 60 -10.34 -6.05 7.43
N LYS A 61 -10.81 -6.44 6.25
CA LYS A 61 -12.20 -6.89 6.02
C LYS A 61 -12.31 -8.39 5.74
N ILE A 62 -11.17 -9.08 5.59
CA ILE A 62 -11.18 -10.52 5.29
C ILE A 62 -11.77 -11.30 6.47
N ARG A 63 -12.49 -12.37 6.14
CA ARG A 63 -13.10 -13.27 7.13
C ARG A 63 -12.35 -14.59 7.26
N SER A 64 -11.51 -14.91 6.29
CA SER A 64 -10.66 -16.10 6.25
C SER A 64 -9.32 -15.74 5.63
N LEU A 65 -8.26 -16.36 6.11
CA LEU A 65 -6.92 -16.19 5.56
C LEU A 65 -6.76 -17.04 4.30
N PRO A 66 -6.12 -16.51 3.24
CA PRO A 66 -5.72 -17.33 2.11
C PRO A 66 -4.58 -18.27 2.51
N SER A 67 -4.44 -19.41 1.87
CA SER A 67 -3.31 -20.31 2.12
C SER A 67 -2.02 -19.72 1.58
N SER A 68 -2.10 -18.91 0.52
CA SER A 68 -0.97 -18.21 -0.09
C SER A 68 -1.33 -16.80 -0.54
N LEU A 69 -0.37 -15.87 -0.42
CA LEU A 69 -0.54 -14.47 -0.77
C LEU A 69 0.72 -13.93 -1.45
N THR A 70 0.55 -13.26 -2.57
CA THR A 70 1.60 -12.46 -3.21
C THR A 70 1.39 -10.98 -2.90
N ILE A 71 2.39 -10.33 -2.30
CA ILE A 71 2.39 -8.89 -2.00
C ILE A 71 3.29 -8.19 -3.01
N MET A 72 2.72 -7.27 -3.77
CA MET A 72 3.46 -6.39 -4.69
C MET A 72 3.81 -5.10 -3.96
N GLY A 73 5.10 -4.92 -3.68
CA GLY A 73 5.68 -3.78 -2.96
C GLY A 73 6.32 -4.17 -1.63
N GLY A 74 7.63 -3.94 -1.51
CA GLY A 74 8.47 -4.19 -0.34
C GLY A 74 8.66 -2.96 0.55
N GLY A 75 7.72 -2.02 0.54
CA GLY A 75 7.68 -0.89 1.48
C GLY A 75 7.14 -1.30 2.86
N ALA A 76 7.14 -0.37 3.81
CA ALA A 76 6.76 -0.63 5.21
C ALA A 76 5.42 -1.36 5.34
N ILE A 77 4.36 -0.88 4.65
CA ILE A 77 3.03 -1.51 4.72
C ILE A 77 3.04 -2.95 4.18
N GLY A 78 3.70 -3.17 3.04
CA GLY A 78 3.79 -4.51 2.44
C GLY A 78 4.48 -5.49 3.39
N LEU A 79 5.57 -5.06 4.04
CA LEU A 79 6.34 -5.90 4.94
C LEU A 79 5.64 -6.14 6.29
N GLU A 80 4.95 -5.13 6.85
CA GLU A 80 4.13 -5.29 8.05
C GLU A 80 3.01 -6.31 7.83
N LEU A 81 2.31 -6.21 6.68
CA LEU A 81 1.27 -7.16 6.32
C LEU A 81 1.84 -8.55 6.00
N ALA A 82 3.00 -8.61 5.34
CA ALA A 82 3.69 -9.87 5.09
C ALA A 82 4.01 -10.61 6.39
N GLN A 83 4.57 -9.91 7.36
CA GLN A 83 4.90 -10.48 8.66
C GLN A 83 3.65 -10.95 9.40
N ALA A 84 2.64 -10.09 9.50
CA ALA A 84 1.41 -10.42 10.22
C ALA A 84 0.72 -11.66 9.62
N LEU A 85 0.53 -11.68 8.29
CA LEU A 85 -0.16 -12.79 7.62
C LEU A 85 0.65 -14.08 7.62
N SER A 86 1.99 -14.01 7.51
CA SER A 86 2.86 -15.17 7.64
C SER A 86 2.75 -15.80 9.03
N ARG A 87 2.73 -14.99 10.10
CA ARG A 87 2.55 -15.47 11.47
C ARG A 87 1.19 -16.12 11.73
N PHE A 88 0.19 -15.75 10.94
CA PHE A 88 -1.12 -16.41 10.94
C PHE A 88 -1.21 -17.65 10.04
N GLY A 89 -0.10 -18.06 9.42
CA GLY A 89 -0.01 -19.29 8.64
C GLY A 89 -0.21 -19.15 7.13
N THR A 90 -0.36 -17.93 6.60
CA THR A 90 -0.38 -17.68 5.16
C THR A 90 1.04 -17.80 4.58
N LYS A 91 1.21 -18.56 3.50
CA LYS A 91 2.47 -18.57 2.74
C LYS A 91 2.62 -17.27 1.96
N VAL A 92 3.50 -16.38 2.39
CA VAL A 92 3.63 -15.04 1.80
C VAL A 92 4.86 -14.93 0.92
N THR A 93 4.68 -14.35 -0.28
CA THR A 93 5.74 -13.91 -1.18
C THR A 93 5.64 -12.40 -1.40
N VAL A 94 6.71 -11.66 -1.13
CA VAL A 94 6.84 -10.23 -1.42
C VAL A 94 7.65 -10.05 -2.70
N ILE A 95 7.14 -9.25 -3.63
CA ILE A 95 7.82 -8.85 -4.87
C ILE A 95 8.12 -7.36 -4.78
N GLU A 96 9.40 -6.98 -4.94
CA GLU A 96 9.86 -5.59 -4.92
C GLU A 96 10.68 -5.30 -6.18
N ALA A 97 10.33 -4.22 -6.87
CA ALA A 97 11.01 -3.80 -8.09
C ALA A 97 12.42 -3.25 -7.83
N ALA A 98 12.63 -2.61 -6.68
CA ALA A 98 13.93 -2.15 -6.27
C ALA A 98 14.85 -3.34 -5.89
N ASP A 99 16.15 -3.08 -5.82
CA ASP A 99 17.18 -4.05 -5.46
C ASP A 99 17.07 -4.56 -4.01
N ARG A 100 16.36 -3.82 -3.16
CA ARG A 100 16.12 -4.14 -1.75
C ARG A 100 14.74 -3.68 -1.27
N VAL A 101 14.23 -4.33 -0.24
CA VAL A 101 13.03 -3.86 0.48
C VAL A 101 13.35 -2.58 1.25
N LEU A 102 12.34 -1.77 1.58
CA LEU A 102 12.53 -0.48 2.26
C LEU A 102 13.60 0.37 1.56
N ALA A 103 13.58 0.45 0.24
CA ALA A 103 14.60 1.14 -0.54
C ALA A 103 14.90 2.59 -0.09
N PRO A 104 13.94 3.38 0.42
CA PRO A 104 14.21 4.71 0.98
C PRO A 104 14.96 4.71 2.32
N GLU A 105 14.98 3.58 3.04
CA GLU A 105 15.61 3.48 4.36
C GLU A 105 17.09 3.10 4.24
N GLU A 106 17.81 3.13 5.36
CA GLU A 106 19.21 2.74 5.42
C GLU A 106 19.43 1.27 4.99
N PRO A 107 20.49 0.96 4.23
CA PRO A 107 20.74 -0.41 3.73
C PRO A 107 20.80 -1.47 4.83
N GLU A 108 21.35 -1.13 5.99
CA GLU A 108 21.48 -2.00 7.15
C GLU A 108 20.11 -2.36 7.74
N SER A 109 19.20 -1.39 7.80
CA SER A 109 17.81 -1.56 8.24
C SER A 109 17.06 -2.47 7.27
N SER A 110 17.19 -2.22 5.96
CA SER A 110 16.63 -3.05 4.90
C SER A 110 17.12 -4.50 5.00
N ALA A 111 18.43 -4.71 5.13
CA ALA A 111 19.02 -6.03 5.25
C ALA A 111 18.57 -6.78 6.51
N LEU A 112 18.45 -6.08 7.64
CA LEU A 112 17.97 -6.64 8.90
C LEU A 112 16.52 -7.11 8.77
N VAL A 113 15.63 -6.25 8.28
CA VAL A 113 14.20 -6.57 8.09
C VAL A 113 14.02 -7.74 7.13
N ALA A 114 14.72 -7.73 5.99
CA ALA A 114 14.66 -8.83 5.02
C ALA A 114 15.13 -10.17 5.64
N ARG A 115 16.19 -10.16 6.45
CA ARG A 115 16.68 -11.34 7.15
C ARG A 115 15.65 -11.87 8.15
N VAL A 116 15.06 -11.00 8.95
CA VAL A 116 14.04 -11.39 9.95
C VAL A 116 12.83 -12.01 9.26
N LEU A 117 12.28 -11.37 8.24
CA LEU A 117 11.11 -11.87 7.52
C LEU A 117 11.38 -13.20 6.82
N ARG A 118 12.57 -13.38 6.21
CA ARG A 118 12.93 -14.67 5.64
C ARG A 118 13.05 -15.77 6.69
N ALA A 119 13.58 -15.46 7.86
CA ALA A 119 13.61 -16.41 8.98
C ALA A 119 12.22 -16.79 9.49
N GLU A 120 11.24 -15.90 9.35
CA GLU A 120 9.82 -16.15 9.65
C GLU A 120 9.06 -16.82 8.47
N GLY A 121 9.75 -17.24 7.41
CA GLY A 121 9.17 -17.99 6.30
C GLY A 121 8.61 -17.15 5.15
N VAL A 122 8.80 -15.82 5.16
CA VAL A 122 8.40 -14.96 4.03
C VAL A 122 9.41 -15.10 2.89
N THR A 123 8.93 -15.38 1.69
CA THR A 123 9.73 -15.30 0.47
C THR A 123 9.83 -13.85 0.02
N ILE A 124 11.06 -13.35 -0.23
CA ILE A 124 11.30 -11.98 -0.70
C ILE A 124 12.08 -12.03 -2.00
N ILE A 125 11.47 -11.49 -3.07
CA ILE A 125 12.02 -11.34 -4.42
C ILE A 125 12.25 -9.85 -4.64
N THR A 126 13.50 -9.44 -4.85
CA THR A 126 13.90 -8.05 -5.12
C THR A 126 14.47 -7.92 -6.52
N GLY A 127 14.55 -6.70 -7.05
CA GLY A 127 15.03 -6.43 -8.41
C GLY A 127 14.11 -6.95 -9.51
N GLN A 128 12.84 -7.22 -9.19
CA GLN A 128 11.85 -7.77 -10.11
C GLN A 128 10.56 -6.96 -10.08
N ALA A 129 10.25 -6.31 -11.18
CA ALA A 129 8.96 -5.65 -11.36
C ALA A 129 7.87 -6.67 -11.75
N ALA A 130 6.67 -6.51 -11.21
CA ALA A 130 5.49 -7.16 -11.75
C ALA A 130 5.12 -6.47 -13.07
N VAL A 131 5.01 -7.22 -14.16
CA VAL A 131 4.68 -6.71 -15.51
C VAL A 131 3.30 -7.12 -15.99
N GLY A 132 2.74 -8.19 -15.42
CA GLY A 132 1.40 -8.67 -15.74
C GLY A 132 0.77 -9.39 -14.55
N VAL A 133 -0.55 -9.40 -14.49
CA VAL A 133 -1.32 -10.16 -13.49
C VAL A 133 -2.50 -10.82 -14.16
N ARG A 134 -2.69 -12.11 -13.89
CA ARG A 134 -3.86 -12.88 -14.34
C ARG A 134 -4.51 -13.55 -13.16
N ARG A 135 -5.83 -13.69 -13.22
CA ARG A 135 -6.61 -14.46 -12.26
C ARG A 135 -7.44 -15.51 -13.00
N ASP A 136 -7.15 -16.76 -12.69
CA ASP A 136 -7.95 -17.93 -13.12
C ASP A 136 -8.02 -18.89 -11.92
N GLY A 137 -9.01 -18.66 -11.05
CA GLY A 137 -9.03 -19.23 -9.71
C GLY A 137 -7.95 -18.60 -8.80
N GLN A 138 -6.70 -18.93 -9.06
CA GLN A 138 -5.54 -18.31 -8.41
C GLN A 138 -5.05 -17.05 -9.13
N VAL A 139 -4.25 -16.26 -8.45
CA VAL A 139 -3.58 -15.08 -9.03
C VAL A 139 -2.16 -15.44 -9.44
N ALA A 140 -1.83 -15.23 -10.70
CA ALA A 140 -0.48 -15.35 -11.23
C ALA A 140 0.07 -13.95 -11.51
N VAL A 141 1.19 -13.61 -10.87
CA VAL A 141 1.94 -12.36 -11.08
C VAL A 141 3.14 -12.65 -11.95
N GLU A 142 3.20 -12.07 -13.14
CA GLU A 142 4.29 -12.17 -14.09
C GLU A 142 5.40 -11.20 -13.68
N LEU A 143 6.63 -11.68 -13.63
CA LEU A 143 7.81 -10.89 -13.34
C LEU A 143 8.51 -10.45 -14.63
N ALA A 144 9.24 -9.34 -14.57
CA ALA A 144 10.03 -8.84 -15.70
C ALA A 144 11.07 -9.87 -16.16
N ALA A 145 11.56 -10.72 -15.25
CA ALA A 145 12.40 -11.86 -15.56
C ALA A 145 12.11 -13.02 -14.62
N GLY A 146 12.23 -14.25 -15.11
CA GLY A 146 12.00 -15.46 -14.31
C GLY A 146 10.55 -15.97 -14.34
N PRO A 147 10.23 -16.95 -13.51
CA PRO A 147 8.91 -17.56 -13.46
C PRO A 147 7.88 -16.64 -12.80
N SER A 148 6.61 -16.81 -13.19
CA SER A 148 5.48 -16.16 -12.51
C SER A 148 5.34 -16.68 -11.07
N VAL A 149 4.85 -15.81 -10.18
CA VAL A 149 4.49 -16.16 -8.80
C VAL A 149 3.00 -16.39 -8.73
N THR A 150 2.58 -17.58 -8.28
CA THR A 150 1.16 -17.95 -8.16
C THR A 150 0.77 -18.08 -6.70
N SER A 151 -0.39 -17.53 -6.35
CA SER A 151 -0.97 -17.57 -5.01
C SER A 151 -2.51 -17.51 -5.05
N ASP A 152 -3.16 -17.83 -3.94
CA ASP A 152 -4.62 -17.75 -3.86
C ASP A 152 -5.12 -16.31 -3.96
N GLU A 153 -4.31 -15.35 -3.45
CA GLU A 153 -4.65 -13.93 -3.49
C GLU A 153 -3.42 -13.06 -3.74
N ALA A 154 -3.65 -11.84 -4.23
CA ALA A 154 -2.61 -10.83 -4.38
C ALA A 154 -2.99 -9.53 -3.67
N LEU A 155 -1.99 -8.81 -3.15
CA LEU A 155 -2.13 -7.54 -2.47
C LEU A 155 -1.19 -6.50 -3.09
N VAL A 156 -1.70 -5.29 -3.33
CA VAL A 156 -0.91 -4.15 -3.82
C VAL A 156 -0.57 -3.23 -2.66
N ALA A 157 0.73 -3.05 -2.43
CA ALA A 157 1.29 -2.17 -1.41
C ALA A 157 2.35 -1.20 -1.97
N THR A 158 2.27 -0.86 -3.28
CA THR A 158 3.33 -0.11 -4.00
C THR A 158 3.16 1.39 -3.94
N VAL A 159 1.95 1.92 -4.12
CA VAL A 159 1.72 3.36 -4.35
C VAL A 159 0.58 3.88 -3.49
N ARG A 160 0.79 5.06 -2.89
CA ARG A 160 -0.26 5.88 -2.31
C ARG A 160 -0.36 7.19 -3.10
N MET A 161 -1.54 7.52 -3.57
CA MET A 161 -1.80 8.84 -4.11
C MET A 161 -2.47 9.72 -3.05
N LEU A 162 -2.05 10.97 -2.96
CA LEU A 162 -2.78 11.97 -2.21
C LEU A 162 -4.20 12.02 -2.77
N GLN A 163 -5.17 12.03 -1.87
CA GLN A 163 -6.57 12.18 -2.26
C GLN A 163 -6.75 13.59 -2.79
N GLN A 164 -6.71 13.73 -4.12
CA GLN A 164 -7.10 14.96 -4.80
C GLN A 164 -8.59 14.82 -5.10
N ASP A 165 -9.39 15.68 -4.47
CA ASP A 165 -10.76 15.89 -4.94
C ASP A 165 -10.68 16.60 -6.28
N HIS A 166 -10.91 15.86 -7.34
CA HIS A 166 -11.29 16.45 -8.62
C HIS A 166 -12.73 16.90 -8.46
N GLY A 167 -12.90 18.21 -8.13
CA GLY A 167 -14.19 18.87 -8.01
C GLY A 167 -14.95 18.93 -9.31
#